data_ddb2264c358e900091b7bed1994c0ff1
#
_entry.id   ddb2264c358e900091b7bed1994c0ff1
#
_cell.length_a   1.000
_cell.length_b   1.000
_cell.length_c   1.000
_cell.angle_alpha   90.00
_cell.angle_beta   90.00
_cell.angle_gamma   90.00
#
_symmetry.space_group_name_H-M   'P 1'
#
loop_
_entity.id
_entity.type
_entity.pdbx_description
1 polymer ?
#
loop_
_entity_poly.entity_id
_entity_poly.type
_entity_poly.pdbx_seq_one_letter_code
_entity_poly.pdbx_strand_id
1 'polypeptide(L)'
;MKKCLGIDRKINDGNPNIKIKFNEEQFLKAVELICNDIEKKYKDKKKKIGLIGLARGGLPLLVAVSHRIDIRNVNVVQIQMTNTNNKWDYGEAKWVNGYIDDEIDEFIIFEDMVSHGRSINLLINELEKRQKKVLAVYSLFMNEDMKNITLDNEYIDIMYVNLICQKQWVYFFWEKGYINKD
;
A
#
# COMPACT_ATOMS: atom_id res chain seq x y z
N MET A 1 -13.21 4.24 -4.61
CA MET A 1 -13.96 3.30 -3.71
C MET A 1 -12.98 2.47 -2.90
N LYS A 2 -13.30 2.07 -1.67
CA LYS A 2 -12.48 1.21 -0.81
C LYS A 2 -13.07 -0.19 -0.80
N LYS A 3 -12.26 -1.22 -1.13
CA LYS A 3 -12.73 -2.60 -1.26
C LYS A 3 -11.78 -3.57 -0.57
N CYS A 4 -12.32 -4.40 0.33
CA CYS A 4 -11.59 -5.52 0.91
C CYS A 4 -11.52 -6.69 -0.09
N LEU A 5 -10.31 -7.19 -0.34
CA LEU A 5 -10.06 -8.38 -1.16
C LEU A 5 -10.00 -9.65 -0.31
N GLY A 6 -9.67 -9.51 0.96
CA GLY A 6 -9.57 -10.61 1.91
C GLY A 6 -10.88 -10.88 2.65
N ILE A 7 -10.78 -11.69 3.68
CA ILE A 7 -11.84 -11.86 4.65
C ILE A 7 -11.84 -10.60 5.52
N ASP A 8 -12.93 -9.86 5.52
CA ASP A 8 -13.13 -8.64 6.33
C ASP A 8 -13.19 -8.99 7.84
N ARG A 9 -12.11 -9.61 8.32
CA ARG A 9 -11.94 -9.90 9.75
C ARG A 9 -11.09 -8.79 10.32
N LYS A 10 -11.64 -8.06 11.28
CA LYS A 10 -10.82 -7.36 12.26
C LYS A 10 -9.85 -8.40 12.83
N ILE A 11 -8.55 -8.20 12.57
CA ILE A 11 -7.52 -9.12 13.07
C ILE A 11 -7.47 -9.08 14.59
N ASN A 12 -8.16 -8.11 15.22
CA ASN A 12 -8.24 -7.96 16.69
C ASN A 12 -9.51 -7.27 17.14
N ASP A 13 -9.83 -7.48 18.42
CA ASP A 13 -10.93 -6.88 19.19
C ASP A 13 -10.76 -5.37 19.50
N GLY A 14 -9.82 -4.69 18.86
CA GLY A 14 -9.53 -3.28 19.08
C GLY A 14 -8.54 -3.00 20.22
N ASN A 15 -7.94 -4.02 20.82
CA ASN A 15 -6.95 -3.82 21.89
C ASN A 15 -5.65 -3.23 21.29
N PRO A 16 -5.26 -1.97 21.63
CA PRO A 16 -4.08 -1.31 21.07
C PRO A 16 -2.75 -1.93 21.55
N ASN A 17 -2.78 -2.81 22.55
CA ASN A 17 -1.60 -3.47 23.08
C ASN A 17 -1.26 -4.77 22.35
N ILE A 18 -2.13 -5.25 21.48
CA ILE A 18 -1.87 -6.48 20.73
C ILE A 18 -0.97 -6.17 19.52
N LYS A 19 0.17 -6.85 19.49
CA LYS A 19 1.11 -6.83 18.37
C LYS A 19 0.61 -7.83 17.32
N ILE A 20 0.30 -7.35 16.13
CA ILE A 20 -0.10 -8.19 15.00
C ILE A 20 1.17 -8.66 14.30
N LYS A 21 1.37 -9.98 14.19
CA LYS A 21 2.46 -10.55 13.38
C LYS A 21 1.88 -11.06 12.06
N PHE A 22 2.36 -10.50 10.96
CA PHE A 22 1.97 -10.90 9.60
C PHE A 22 3.05 -11.77 8.99
N ASN A 23 2.78 -13.06 8.86
CA ASN A 23 3.75 -14.07 8.45
C ASN A 23 3.82 -14.23 6.92
N GLU A 24 4.77 -15.03 6.45
CA GLU A 24 5.02 -15.30 5.03
C GLU A 24 3.82 -15.95 4.34
N GLU A 25 3.17 -16.92 4.98
CA GLU A 25 2.00 -17.60 4.41
C GLU A 25 0.84 -16.63 4.17
N GLN A 26 0.57 -15.76 5.14
CA GLN A 26 -0.44 -14.71 5.01
C GLN A 26 -0.09 -13.72 3.90
N PHE A 27 1.20 -13.39 3.76
CA PHE A 27 1.68 -12.52 2.70
C PHE A 27 1.47 -13.15 1.32
N LEU A 28 1.86 -14.41 1.12
CA LEU A 28 1.68 -15.12 -0.14
C LEU A 28 0.20 -15.21 -0.55
N LYS A 29 -0.68 -15.45 0.41
CA LYS A 29 -2.13 -15.43 0.18
C LYS A 29 -2.65 -14.05 -0.19
N ALA A 30 -2.14 -13.00 0.46
CA ALA A 30 -2.49 -11.62 0.12
C ALA A 30 -2.04 -11.26 -1.31
N VAL A 31 -0.81 -11.64 -1.69
CA VAL A 31 -0.28 -11.45 -3.04
C VAL A 31 -1.17 -12.15 -4.09
N GLU A 32 -1.63 -13.38 -3.81
CA GLU A 32 -2.52 -14.11 -4.70
C GLU A 32 -3.85 -13.37 -4.92
N LEU A 33 -4.49 -12.88 -3.85
CA LEU A 33 -5.73 -12.12 -3.93
C LEU A 33 -5.57 -10.84 -4.76
N ILE A 34 -4.47 -10.12 -4.55
CA ILE A 34 -4.15 -8.89 -5.27
C ILE A 34 -3.88 -9.18 -6.75
N CYS A 35 -3.07 -10.19 -7.06
CA CYS A 35 -2.79 -10.60 -8.43
C CYS A 35 -4.06 -10.96 -9.19
N ASN A 36 -4.96 -11.73 -8.57
CA ASN A 36 -6.23 -12.13 -9.17
C ASN A 36 -7.12 -10.91 -9.49
N ASP A 37 -7.17 -9.92 -8.60
CA ASP A 37 -7.95 -8.69 -8.84
C ASP A 37 -7.33 -7.84 -9.98
N ILE A 38 -6.00 -7.69 -9.99
CA ILE A 38 -5.27 -6.98 -11.06
C ILE A 38 -5.46 -7.68 -12.41
N GLU A 39 -5.29 -9.00 -12.46
CA GLU A 39 -5.49 -9.79 -13.67
C GLU A 39 -6.91 -9.63 -14.22
N LYS A 40 -7.90 -9.69 -13.34
CA LYS A 40 -9.31 -9.51 -13.74
C LYS A 40 -9.59 -8.12 -14.32
N LYS A 41 -8.97 -7.07 -13.76
CA LYS A 41 -9.28 -5.69 -14.12
C LYS A 41 -8.44 -5.15 -15.28
N TYR A 42 -7.16 -5.58 -15.35
CA TYR A 42 -6.16 -4.91 -16.18
C TYR A 42 -5.41 -5.84 -17.15
N LYS A 43 -5.90 -7.08 -17.35
CA LYS A 43 -5.27 -8.09 -18.22
C LYS A 43 -4.83 -7.52 -19.58
N ASP A 44 -5.71 -6.78 -20.23
CA ASP A 44 -5.47 -6.26 -21.58
C ASP A 44 -4.55 -5.02 -21.62
N LYS A 45 -4.26 -4.46 -20.45
CA LYS A 45 -3.43 -3.24 -20.29
C LYS A 45 -2.03 -3.49 -19.73
N LYS A 46 -1.68 -4.71 -19.35
CA LYS A 46 -0.43 -5.03 -18.61
C LYS A 46 0.85 -4.43 -19.20
N LYS A 47 0.95 -4.39 -20.52
CA LYS A 47 2.13 -3.83 -21.21
C LYS A 47 2.25 -2.32 -21.15
N LYS A 48 1.19 -1.62 -20.71
CA LYS A 48 1.10 -0.16 -20.65
C LYS A 48 1.05 0.39 -19.23
N ILE A 49 1.00 -0.50 -18.25
CA ILE A 49 0.89 -0.13 -16.83
C ILE A 49 2.26 -0.20 -16.17
N GLY A 50 2.61 0.84 -15.42
CA GLY A 50 3.71 0.84 -14.46
C GLY A 50 3.23 0.47 -13.05
N LEU A 51 4.09 -0.16 -12.29
CA LEU A 51 3.87 -0.45 -10.89
C LEU A 51 4.75 0.48 -10.05
N ILE A 52 4.20 1.10 -9.00
CA ILE A 52 4.95 1.94 -8.08
C ILE A 52 4.86 1.37 -6.67
N GLY A 53 6.00 1.10 -6.04
CA GLY A 53 6.09 0.77 -4.62
C GLY A 53 6.51 1.96 -3.78
N LEU A 54 5.76 2.24 -2.71
CA LEU A 54 6.20 3.20 -1.71
C LEU A 54 7.26 2.55 -0.81
N ALA A 55 8.47 3.09 -0.88
CA ALA A 55 9.58 2.58 -0.08
C ALA A 55 9.43 3.06 1.37
N ARG A 56 9.68 2.17 2.29
CA ARG A 56 10.23 0.81 2.22
C ARG A 56 9.15 -0.27 2.24
N GLY A 57 8.03 -0.02 2.93
CA GLY A 57 7.03 -1.02 3.27
C GLY A 57 6.33 -1.66 2.07
N GLY A 58 6.00 -0.87 1.05
CA GLY A 58 5.35 -1.36 -0.16
C GLY A 58 6.24 -2.19 -1.10
N LEU A 59 7.58 -2.19 -0.90
CA LEU A 59 8.49 -2.87 -1.82
C LEU A 59 8.34 -4.40 -1.85
N PRO A 60 8.22 -5.12 -0.73
CA PRO A 60 8.01 -6.56 -0.78
C PRO A 60 6.77 -6.94 -1.58
N LEU A 61 5.66 -6.20 -1.40
CA LEU A 61 4.43 -6.43 -2.13
C LEU A 61 4.58 -6.12 -3.63
N LEU A 62 5.18 -4.98 -3.97
CA LEU A 62 5.48 -4.59 -5.35
C LEU A 62 6.25 -5.69 -6.09
N VAL A 63 7.37 -6.16 -5.52
CA VAL A 63 8.23 -7.16 -6.15
C VAL A 63 7.49 -8.48 -6.32
N ALA A 64 6.80 -8.96 -5.27
CA ALA A 64 6.07 -10.22 -5.33
C ALA A 64 4.95 -10.19 -6.39
N VAL A 65 4.20 -9.09 -6.46
CA VAL A 65 3.13 -8.92 -7.45
C VAL A 65 3.71 -8.80 -8.86
N SER A 66 4.73 -7.96 -9.08
CA SER A 66 5.33 -7.74 -10.41
C SER A 66 5.79 -9.05 -11.07
N HIS A 67 6.44 -9.93 -10.29
CA HIS A 67 6.86 -11.24 -10.78
C HIS A 67 5.68 -12.17 -11.10
N ARG A 68 4.63 -12.16 -10.28
CA ARG A 68 3.49 -13.06 -10.50
C ARG A 68 2.64 -12.69 -11.70
N ILE A 69 2.47 -11.39 -11.97
CA ILE A 69 1.65 -10.92 -13.09
C ILE A 69 2.48 -10.56 -14.34
N ASP A 70 3.80 -10.74 -14.29
CA ASP A 70 4.78 -10.42 -15.36
C ASP A 70 4.66 -8.97 -15.87
N ILE A 71 4.55 -8.00 -14.95
CA ILE A 71 4.69 -6.58 -15.27
C ILE A 71 6.08 -6.13 -14.80
N ARG A 72 6.95 -5.79 -15.76
CA ARG A 72 8.36 -5.48 -15.50
C ARG A 72 8.65 -3.99 -15.30
N ASN A 73 7.74 -3.13 -15.69
CA ASN A 73 7.88 -1.69 -15.44
C ASN A 73 7.60 -1.41 -13.95
N VAL A 74 8.67 -1.39 -13.16
CA VAL A 74 8.65 -1.23 -11.71
C VAL A 74 9.33 0.07 -11.34
N ASN A 75 8.63 0.90 -10.58
CA ASN A 75 9.06 2.20 -10.12
C ASN A 75 9.10 2.21 -8.59
N VAL A 76 10.02 2.97 -8.02
CA VAL A 76 10.16 3.08 -6.57
C VAL A 76 10.16 4.54 -6.17
N VAL A 77 9.34 4.88 -5.21
CA VAL A 77 9.26 6.22 -4.63
C VAL A 77 9.40 6.14 -3.13
N GLN A 78 10.23 6.99 -2.55
CA GLN A 78 10.38 7.11 -1.11
C GLN A 78 9.72 8.40 -0.61
N ILE A 79 8.69 8.21 0.21
CA ILE A 79 8.01 9.27 0.93
C ILE A 79 8.17 9.01 2.42
N GLN A 80 8.58 10.03 3.16
CA GLN A 80 8.79 9.96 4.59
C GLN A 80 7.81 10.87 5.31
N MET A 81 7.21 10.34 6.39
CA MET A 81 6.43 11.16 7.31
C MET A 81 7.38 11.92 8.23
N THR A 82 7.13 13.21 8.44
CA THR A 82 7.90 13.98 9.41
C THR A 82 7.57 13.50 10.82
N ASN A 83 8.59 13.39 11.67
CA ASN A 83 8.39 12.99 13.05
C ASN A 83 7.67 14.08 13.83
N THR A 84 6.71 13.65 14.65
CA THR A 84 6.12 14.49 15.70
C THR A 84 6.56 13.96 17.07
N ASN A 85 6.40 14.76 18.12
CA ASN A 85 6.74 14.35 19.48
C ASN A 85 5.77 13.29 20.05
N ASN A 86 4.69 13.00 19.35
CA ASN A 86 3.67 12.05 19.77
C ASN A 86 3.76 10.74 18.99
N LYS A 87 3.79 9.60 19.67
CA LYS A 87 4.00 8.26 19.09
C LYS A 87 3.03 7.90 17.93
N TRP A 88 1.82 8.45 17.91
CA TRP A 88 0.77 8.13 16.94
C TRP A 88 0.35 9.36 16.10
N ASP A 89 1.07 10.44 16.24
CA ASP A 89 0.87 11.63 15.46
C ASP A 89 1.92 11.66 14.35
N TYR A 90 1.45 11.60 13.11
CA TYR A 90 2.30 11.67 11.94
C TYR A 90 2.21 13.09 11.39
N GLY A 91 3.35 13.72 11.20
CA GLY A 91 3.46 15.03 10.57
C GLY A 91 3.08 15.01 9.08
N GLU A 92 3.67 15.87 8.31
CA GLU A 92 3.44 15.97 6.88
C GLU A 92 4.21 14.90 6.11
N ALA A 93 3.65 14.45 4.99
CA ALA A 93 4.33 13.60 4.04
C ALA A 93 5.35 14.43 3.23
N LYS A 94 6.59 13.94 3.12
CA LYS A 94 7.65 14.60 2.38
C LYS A 94 8.25 13.64 1.36
N TRP A 95 8.35 14.09 0.12
CA TRP A 95 9.09 13.41 -0.93
C TRP A 95 10.58 13.40 -0.60
N VAL A 96 11.20 12.23 -0.60
CA VAL A 96 12.63 12.06 -0.33
C VAL A 96 13.39 11.84 -1.64
N ASN A 97 13.02 10.78 -2.36
CA ASN A 97 13.55 10.47 -3.68
C ASN A 97 12.60 9.52 -4.42
N GLY A 98 12.89 9.22 -5.66
CA GLY A 98 12.17 8.22 -6.43
C GLY A 98 12.33 8.41 -7.92
N TYR A 99 12.08 7.31 -8.63
CA TYR A 99 12.02 7.29 -10.08
C TYR A 99 10.60 6.94 -10.52
N ILE A 100 10.09 7.68 -11.47
CA ILE A 100 8.83 7.43 -12.18
C ILE A 100 9.16 7.47 -13.67
N ASP A 101 8.85 6.40 -14.36
CA ASP A 101 9.07 6.26 -15.79
C ASP A 101 8.16 7.23 -16.57
N ASP A 102 8.77 8.16 -17.31
CA ASP A 102 8.05 9.17 -18.06
C ASP A 102 7.31 8.60 -19.28
N GLU A 103 7.71 7.43 -19.77
CA GLU A 103 7.08 6.74 -20.90
C GLU A 103 5.77 6.02 -20.51
N ILE A 104 5.48 5.89 -19.22
CA ILE A 104 4.29 5.23 -18.71
C ILE A 104 3.26 6.25 -18.25
N ASP A 105 2.02 6.08 -18.70
CA ASP A 105 0.91 6.99 -18.40
C ASP A 105 -0.03 6.52 -17.30
N GLU A 106 -0.12 5.20 -17.06
CA GLU A 106 -1.03 4.60 -16.09
C GLU A 106 -0.26 3.78 -15.05
N PHE A 107 -0.55 4.01 -13.76
CA PHE A 107 0.16 3.37 -12.65
C PHE A 107 -0.76 2.69 -11.65
N ILE A 108 -0.26 1.60 -11.05
CA ILE A 108 -0.82 0.96 -9.86
C ILE A 108 0.17 1.17 -8.71
N ILE A 109 -0.32 1.62 -7.56
CA ILE A 109 0.50 1.92 -6.38
C ILE A 109 0.38 0.77 -5.37
N PHE A 110 1.53 0.42 -4.74
CA PHE A 110 1.63 -0.60 -3.69
C PHE A 110 2.16 -0.02 -2.40
N GLU A 111 1.49 -0.35 -1.30
CA GLU A 111 1.87 0.04 0.06
C GLU A 111 1.65 -1.15 1.02
N ASP A 112 2.39 -1.22 2.11
CA ASP A 112 2.15 -2.25 3.13
C ASP A 112 0.93 -1.91 3.99
N MET A 113 0.80 -0.65 4.38
CA MET A 113 -0.29 -0.21 5.25
C MET A 113 -0.77 1.21 4.92
N VAL A 114 -2.05 1.35 4.60
CA VAL A 114 -2.71 2.64 4.49
C VAL A 114 -3.21 3.08 5.86
N SER A 115 -2.50 4.00 6.50
CA SER A 115 -2.88 4.57 7.79
C SER A 115 -3.68 5.87 7.63
N HIS A 116 -3.05 6.95 7.18
CA HIS A 116 -3.70 8.26 6.99
C HIS A 116 -3.80 8.69 5.52
N GLY A 117 -3.31 7.86 4.59
CA GLY A 117 -3.31 8.15 3.15
C GLY A 117 -2.41 9.31 2.71
N ARG A 118 -1.73 10.01 3.63
CA ARG A 118 -0.94 11.20 3.30
C ARG A 118 0.17 10.94 2.29
N SER A 119 0.90 9.82 2.44
CA SER A 119 1.95 9.42 1.50
C SER A 119 1.38 9.09 0.11
N ILE A 120 0.22 8.45 0.10
CA ILE A 120 -0.48 8.10 -1.13
C ILE A 120 -0.98 9.36 -1.84
N ASN A 121 -1.62 10.29 -1.11
CA ASN A 121 -2.09 11.55 -1.67
C ASN A 121 -0.93 12.38 -2.24
N LEU A 122 0.21 12.44 -1.54
CA LEU A 122 1.37 13.15 -2.06
C LEU A 122 1.87 12.53 -3.37
N LEU A 123 1.92 11.19 -3.47
CA LEU A 123 2.31 10.51 -4.69
C LEU A 123 1.30 10.73 -5.82
N ILE A 124 0.00 10.63 -5.53
CA ILE A 124 -1.06 10.86 -6.51
C ILE A 124 -0.96 12.28 -7.07
N ASN A 125 -0.86 13.28 -6.21
CA ASN A 125 -0.74 14.69 -6.60
C ASN A 125 0.51 14.93 -7.47
N GLU A 126 1.62 14.24 -7.18
CA GLU A 126 2.83 14.34 -7.98
C GLU A 126 2.67 13.67 -9.37
N LEU A 127 1.99 12.53 -9.44
CA LEU A 127 1.66 11.86 -10.69
C LEU A 127 0.71 12.71 -11.56
N GLU A 128 -0.30 13.32 -10.96
CA GLU A 128 -1.24 14.21 -11.66
C GLU A 128 -0.55 15.44 -12.23
N LYS A 129 0.39 16.07 -11.50
CA LYS A 129 1.22 17.15 -12.03
C LYS A 129 2.00 16.73 -13.27
N ARG A 130 2.40 15.47 -13.35
CA ARG A 130 3.08 14.89 -14.51
C ARG A 130 2.10 14.35 -15.57
N GLN A 131 0.80 14.63 -15.43
CA GLN A 131 -0.27 14.12 -16.32
C GLN A 131 -0.35 12.59 -16.38
N LYS A 132 0.08 11.92 -15.30
CA LYS A 132 0.01 10.47 -15.14
C LYS A 132 -1.25 10.07 -14.37
N LYS A 133 -1.81 8.91 -14.71
CA LYS A 133 -3.05 8.41 -14.11
C LYS A 133 -2.78 7.29 -13.11
N VAL A 134 -3.37 7.38 -11.92
CA VAL A 134 -3.41 6.27 -10.97
C VAL A 134 -4.67 5.45 -11.20
N LEU A 135 -4.50 4.15 -11.44
CA LEU A 135 -5.60 3.21 -11.68
C LEU A 135 -6.17 2.66 -10.38
N ALA A 136 -5.30 2.33 -9.43
CA ALA A 136 -5.67 1.80 -8.12
C ALA A 136 -4.48 1.86 -7.14
N VAL A 137 -4.81 1.76 -5.87
CA VAL A 137 -3.86 1.53 -4.77
C VAL A 137 -4.15 0.16 -4.17
N TYR A 138 -3.11 -0.67 -4.00
CA TYR A 138 -3.20 -1.96 -3.30
C TYR A 138 -2.37 -1.94 -2.04
N SER A 139 -2.95 -2.41 -0.93
CA SER A 139 -2.26 -2.53 0.35
C SER A 139 -2.54 -3.85 1.07
N LEU A 140 -1.61 -4.27 1.91
CA LEU A 140 -1.80 -5.42 2.78
C LEU A 140 -2.76 -5.11 3.92
N PHE A 141 -2.65 -3.89 4.45
CA PHE A 141 -3.49 -3.42 5.55
C PHE A 141 -4.09 -2.04 5.29
N MET A 142 -5.30 -1.83 5.81
CA MET A 142 -5.91 -0.52 5.92
C MET A 142 -6.37 -0.31 7.36
N ASN A 143 -6.14 0.89 7.90
CA ASN A 143 -6.67 1.26 9.20
C ASN A 143 -8.18 1.52 9.12
N GLU A 144 -8.97 0.97 10.04
CA GLU A 144 -10.43 1.05 10.04
C GLU A 144 -10.95 2.50 10.10
N ASP A 145 -10.29 3.35 10.88
CA ASP A 145 -10.65 4.76 11.01
C ASP A 145 -10.45 5.55 9.73
N MET A 146 -9.68 4.97 8.83
CA MET A 146 -9.39 5.52 7.52
C MET A 146 -10.49 5.23 6.48
N LYS A 147 -11.61 4.63 6.88
CA LYS A 147 -12.81 4.53 6.02
C LYS A 147 -13.25 5.90 5.50
N ASN A 148 -12.89 6.96 6.22
CA ASN A 148 -13.17 8.35 5.88
C ASN A 148 -12.00 9.06 5.17
N ILE A 149 -10.86 8.39 4.87
CA ILE A 149 -9.87 9.01 4.00
C ILE A 149 -10.49 9.21 2.63
N THR A 150 -10.71 10.44 2.28
CA THR A 150 -10.81 10.88 0.91
C THR A 150 -9.40 10.94 0.36
N LEU A 151 -9.11 10.13 -0.63
CA LEU A 151 -8.06 10.52 -1.56
C LEU A 151 -8.52 11.83 -2.19
N ASP A 152 -7.62 12.76 -2.40
CA ASP A 152 -7.92 14.02 -3.08
C ASP A 152 -8.59 13.75 -4.44
N ASN A 153 -8.35 12.57 -5.00
CA ASN A 153 -9.03 12.04 -6.19
C ASN A 153 -9.99 10.89 -5.80
N GLU A 154 -11.28 11.19 -5.73
CA GLU A 154 -12.35 10.25 -5.34
C GLU A 154 -12.53 9.05 -6.28
N TYR A 155 -12.00 9.11 -7.50
CA TYR A 155 -12.13 8.06 -8.51
C TYR A 155 -11.12 6.93 -8.36
N ILE A 156 -10.12 7.07 -7.46
CA ILE A 156 -9.11 6.04 -7.25
C ILE A 156 -9.60 5.01 -6.25
N ASP A 157 -9.59 3.75 -6.66
CA ASP A 157 -9.93 2.63 -5.81
C ASP A 157 -8.77 2.26 -4.88
N ILE A 158 -9.04 2.11 -3.58
CA ILE A 158 -8.12 1.49 -2.62
C ILE A 158 -8.57 0.05 -2.37
N MET A 159 -7.71 -0.90 -2.74
CA MET A 159 -7.88 -2.32 -2.47
C MET A 159 -6.98 -2.72 -1.31
N TYR A 160 -7.55 -3.36 -0.31
CA TYR A 160 -6.80 -3.84 0.86
C TYR A 160 -7.16 -5.29 1.19
N VAL A 161 -6.26 -5.99 1.88
CA VAL A 161 -6.48 -7.39 2.25
C VAL A 161 -6.99 -7.52 3.68
N ASN A 162 -6.47 -6.72 4.59
CA ASN A 162 -6.80 -6.78 6.01
C ASN A 162 -7.19 -5.41 6.57
N LEU A 163 -8.03 -5.40 7.61
CA LEU A 163 -8.35 -4.22 8.41
C LEU A 163 -7.66 -4.30 9.78
N ILE A 164 -7.18 -3.17 10.26
CA ILE A 164 -6.69 -3.00 11.63
C ILE A 164 -7.39 -1.83 12.32
N CYS A 165 -7.48 -1.90 13.64
CA CYS A 165 -8.00 -0.79 14.45
C CYS A 165 -6.93 0.28 14.68
N GLN A 166 -7.36 1.48 15.12
CA GLN A 166 -6.46 2.55 15.53
C GLN A 166 -5.42 2.06 16.55
N LYS A 167 -4.20 2.65 16.43
CA LYS A 167 -3.10 2.42 17.36
C LYS A 167 -2.61 0.98 17.46
N GLN A 168 -2.98 0.13 16.51
CA GLN A 168 -2.39 -1.19 16.38
C GLN A 168 -1.17 -1.13 15.48
N TRP A 169 -0.15 -1.94 15.81
CA TRP A 169 1.07 -2.06 15.02
C TRP A 169 1.15 -3.44 14.40
N VAL A 170 1.46 -3.49 13.10
CA VAL A 170 1.72 -4.73 12.38
C VAL A 170 3.22 -4.92 12.25
N TYR A 171 3.72 -6.09 12.64
CA TYR A 171 5.08 -6.53 12.37
C TYR A 171 5.06 -7.47 11.18
N PHE A 172 5.64 -7.05 10.10
CA PHE A 172 5.78 -7.86 8.92
C PHE A 172 6.99 -8.79 9.05
N PHE A 173 6.93 -10.00 8.47
CA PHE A 173 7.97 -11.02 8.61
C PHE A 173 9.36 -10.55 8.10
N TRP A 174 9.43 -9.54 7.26
CA TRP A 174 10.68 -8.92 6.81
C TRP A 174 11.22 -7.83 7.75
N GLU A 175 10.54 -7.50 8.82
CA GLU A 175 10.96 -6.48 9.78
C GLU A 175 11.69 -7.08 10.97
N LYS A 176 12.68 -6.34 11.49
CA LYS A 176 13.43 -6.73 12.69
C LYS A 176 12.52 -7.03 13.90
N GLY A 177 11.46 -6.25 14.07
CA GLY A 177 10.49 -6.41 15.15
C GLY A 177 9.69 -7.71 15.12
N TYR A 178 9.64 -8.40 13.97
CA TYR A 178 8.97 -9.70 13.84
C TYR A 178 9.76 -10.83 14.52
N ILE A 179 11.09 -10.75 14.46
CA ILE A 179 12.02 -11.79 14.93
C ILE A 179 12.23 -11.70 16.43
N ASN A 180 12.15 -10.50 17.02
CA ASN A 180 12.34 -10.30 18.46
C ASN A 180 11.19 -10.95 19.23
N LYS A 181 11.53 -11.99 19.97
CA LYS A 181 10.65 -12.61 20.96
C LYS A 181 10.67 -11.71 22.21
N ASP A 182 9.71 -10.82 22.33
CA ASP A 182 9.33 -10.19 23.60
C ASP A 182 7.95 -10.69 23.99
#